data_7c3fbc3aa0410b273fa920d08acbc2d3
#
_entry.id   7c3fbc3aa0410b273fa920d08acbc2d3
#
_cell.length_a   1.000
_cell.length_b   1.000
_cell.length_c   1.000
_cell.angle_alpha   90.00
_cell.angle_beta   90.00
_cell.angle_gamma   90.00
#
_symmetry.space_group_name_H-M   'P 1'
#
loop_
_entity.id
_entity.type
_entity.pdbx_description
1 polymer ?
#
loop_
_entity_poly.entity_id
_entity_poly.type
_entity_poly.pdbx_seq_one_letter_code
_entity_poly.pdbx_strand_id
1 'polypeptide(L)'
;MCHRNIHGGVENSLLKDADWTVEEFKTVFTESVLQQLKKISFCGTFGDPIMNNDLIAMCEYIRDNAPHMDIRIHTNGSARTADWWKRLTAAMTKNHLIEFALDGLADTHHLHRIGTNFNKVLENAGTVIANGGRASWLFIKFKHNEHQVDEAKQMSESLGFSRFVLKNTRRFDDNKFVVLNKDGSVSHFLEQPSNNVVNFVNRRDLENYQSWPAEISCFALDTTEIYIDANFTVMPCCILAAFLYTNYDIEVLKKHNIYNEQTSLNSVGLQIQKQLFDIVQEFGGLEKLDARTQGIEQIIDSPIWQTTWKEKWTNNGSMCCTVMCSKSSPFVKIEQQMVKSDVQV
;
A
#
# COMPACT_ATOMS: atom_id res chain seq x y z
N MET A 1 6.78 9.05 3.66
CA MET A 1 5.46 8.48 4.01
C MET A 1 5.40 6.94 3.85
N CYS A 2 6.44 6.28 3.37
CA CYS A 2 6.51 4.82 3.35
C CYS A 2 6.83 4.30 4.77
N HIS A 3 6.11 3.27 5.24
CA HIS A 3 6.34 2.66 6.56
C HIS A 3 7.67 1.93 6.69
N ARG A 4 8.42 1.73 5.59
CA ARG A 4 9.77 1.17 5.63
C ARG A 4 10.72 2.03 6.47
N ASN A 5 10.50 3.35 6.45
CA ASN A 5 11.27 4.30 7.25
C ASN A 5 10.34 5.14 8.12
N ILE A 6 10.78 5.45 9.31
CA ILE A 6 10.11 6.42 10.18
C ILE A 6 10.31 7.80 9.55
N HIS A 7 9.24 8.47 9.21
CA HIS A 7 9.23 9.79 8.56
C HIS A 7 10.18 9.96 7.35
N GLY A 8 10.44 8.86 6.64
CA GLY A 8 11.22 8.87 5.40
C GLY A 8 12.73 8.72 5.56
N GLY A 9 13.28 8.96 6.76
CA GLY A 9 14.73 8.97 7.01
C GLY A 9 15.25 7.83 7.87
N VAL A 10 14.65 7.65 9.03
CA VAL A 10 15.12 6.69 10.04
C VAL A 10 14.62 5.28 9.70
N GLU A 11 15.49 4.29 9.79
CA GLU A 11 15.16 2.90 9.51
C GLU A 11 14.11 2.37 10.50
N ASN A 12 13.14 1.62 9.99
CA ASN A 12 12.12 0.95 10.81
C ASN A 12 12.68 -0.40 11.31
N SER A 13 13.12 -0.44 12.57
CA SER A 13 13.71 -1.62 13.20
C SER A 13 12.75 -2.82 13.36
N LEU A 14 11.45 -2.63 13.19
CA LEU A 14 10.47 -3.72 13.24
C LEU A 14 10.42 -4.52 11.93
N LEU A 15 10.94 -3.95 10.84
CA LEU A 15 10.98 -4.63 9.55
C LEU A 15 12.27 -5.42 9.42
N LYS A 16 12.13 -6.68 9.02
CA LYS A 16 13.23 -7.50 8.52
C LYS A 16 13.18 -7.50 7.00
N ASP A 17 14.34 -7.39 6.38
CA ASP A 17 14.40 -7.62 4.93
C ASP A 17 14.04 -9.08 4.66
N ALA A 18 12.98 -9.28 3.91
CA ALA A 18 12.48 -10.58 3.51
C ALA A 18 12.05 -10.50 2.04
N ASP A 19 12.64 -11.37 1.25
CA ASP A 19 12.30 -11.57 -0.15
C ASP A 19 11.82 -13.00 -0.35
N TRP A 20 10.74 -13.17 -1.08
CA TRP A 20 10.29 -14.50 -1.47
C TRP A 20 11.18 -15.05 -2.59
N THR A 21 11.57 -16.28 -2.47
CA THR A 21 12.07 -17.05 -3.62
C THR A 21 10.91 -17.54 -4.48
N VAL A 22 11.17 -17.85 -5.74
CA VAL A 22 10.14 -18.43 -6.61
C VAL A 22 9.65 -19.79 -6.09
N GLU A 23 10.50 -20.55 -5.41
CA GLU A 23 10.11 -21.85 -4.84
C GLU A 23 9.17 -21.67 -3.63
N GLU A 24 9.43 -20.70 -2.75
CA GLU A 24 8.51 -20.35 -1.69
C GLU A 24 7.18 -19.85 -2.26
N PHE A 25 7.23 -19.02 -3.31
CA PHE A 25 6.04 -18.57 -4.01
C PHE A 25 5.19 -19.74 -4.53
N LYS A 26 5.79 -20.73 -5.17
CA LYS A 26 5.11 -21.94 -5.66
C LYS A 26 4.51 -22.78 -4.53
N THR A 27 5.14 -22.80 -3.35
CA THR A 27 4.62 -23.50 -2.18
C THR A 27 3.33 -22.87 -1.68
N VAL A 28 3.26 -21.53 -1.68
CA VAL A 28 2.10 -20.78 -1.22
C VAL A 28 1.01 -20.69 -2.30
N PHE A 29 1.41 -20.41 -3.54
CA PHE A 29 0.52 -20.29 -4.69
C PHE A 29 0.64 -21.52 -5.60
N THR A 30 0.09 -22.63 -5.12
CA THR A 30 0.02 -23.87 -5.93
C THR A 30 -0.82 -23.64 -7.18
N GLU A 31 -0.70 -24.52 -8.17
CA GLU A 31 -1.54 -24.45 -9.39
C GLU A 31 -3.03 -24.40 -9.05
N SER A 32 -3.49 -25.20 -8.07
CA SER A 32 -4.87 -25.21 -7.61
C SER A 32 -5.31 -23.85 -7.04
N VAL A 33 -4.46 -23.20 -6.23
CA VAL A 33 -4.73 -21.87 -5.68
C VAL A 33 -4.77 -20.84 -6.80
N LEU A 34 -3.79 -20.85 -7.72
CA LEU A 34 -3.75 -19.90 -8.84
C LEU A 34 -4.99 -19.98 -9.74
N GLN A 35 -5.51 -21.18 -9.98
CA GLN A 35 -6.71 -21.37 -10.82
C GLN A 35 -7.98 -20.76 -10.20
N GLN A 36 -8.01 -20.59 -8.89
CA GLN A 36 -9.15 -19.98 -8.17
C GLN A 36 -9.05 -18.46 -8.11
N LEU A 37 -7.86 -17.90 -8.33
CA LEU A 37 -7.63 -16.46 -8.25
C LEU A 37 -7.95 -15.75 -9.57
N LYS A 38 -8.47 -14.54 -9.47
CA LYS A 38 -8.72 -13.66 -10.62
C LYS A 38 -7.61 -12.62 -10.80
N LYS A 39 -7.01 -12.20 -9.70
CA LYS A 39 -6.02 -11.13 -9.67
C LYS A 39 -4.96 -11.41 -8.60
N ILE A 40 -3.72 -11.07 -8.92
CA ILE A 40 -2.63 -10.97 -7.95
C ILE A 40 -1.97 -9.59 -8.08
N SER A 41 -1.72 -8.96 -6.94
CA SER A 41 -1.08 -7.64 -6.89
C SER A 41 0.21 -7.70 -6.09
N PHE A 42 1.33 -7.50 -6.75
CA PHE A 42 2.61 -7.27 -6.08
C PHE A 42 2.68 -5.81 -5.68
N CYS A 43 2.58 -5.54 -4.39
CA CYS A 43 2.62 -4.19 -3.86
C CYS A 43 3.72 -4.04 -2.80
N GLY A 44 4.35 -2.89 -2.79
CA GLY A 44 5.41 -2.59 -1.85
C GLY A 44 4.90 -1.86 -0.62
N THR A 45 4.17 -2.52 0.27
CA THR A 45 3.77 -1.90 1.54
C THR A 45 5.00 -1.49 2.36
N PHE A 46 6.02 -2.34 2.37
CA PHE A 46 7.29 -2.14 3.08
C PHE A 46 8.54 -2.28 2.20
N GLY A 47 8.39 -2.32 0.90
CA GLY A 47 9.48 -2.45 -0.07
C GLY A 47 9.02 -2.07 -1.47
N ASP A 48 9.69 -2.61 -2.48
CA ASP A 48 9.28 -2.46 -3.87
C ASP A 48 9.44 -3.82 -4.58
N PRO A 49 8.40 -4.36 -5.21
CA PRO A 49 8.43 -5.68 -5.83
C PRO A 49 9.57 -5.86 -6.84
N ILE A 50 9.94 -4.80 -7.56
CA ILE A 50 11.02 -4.89 -8.56
C ILE A 50 12.40 -5.13 -7.95
N MET A 51 12.54 -4.99 -6.62
CA MET A 51 13.79 -5.30 -5.93
C MET A 51 13.98 -6.81 -5.75
N ASN A 52 12.89 -7.59 -5.74
CA ASN A 52 12.95 -9.04 -5.68
C ASN A 52 13.57 -9.61 -6.98
N ASN A 53 14.57 -10.47 -6.84
CA ASN A 53 15.28 -11.05 -7.98
C ASN A 53 14.48 -12.12 -8.71
N ASP A 54 13.53 -12.76 -8.03
CA ASP A 54 12.70 -13.84 -8.55
C ASP A 54 11.34 -13.35 -9.08
N LEU A 55 11.06 -12.04 -9.06
CA LEU A 55 9.77 -11.49 -9.52
C LEU A 55 9.42 -11.94 -10.95
N ILE A 56 10.39 -11.95 -11.87
CA ILE A 56 10.17 -12.41 -13.25
C ILE A 56 9.76 -13.88 -13.26
N ALA A 57 10.46 -14.74 -12.53
CA ALA A 57 10.14 -16.16 -12.45
C ALA A 57 8.76 -16.42 -11.80
N MET A 58 8.38 -15.63 -10.81
CA MET A 58 7.02 -15.66 -10.24
C MET A 58 5.95 -15.30 -11.29
N CYS A 59 6.18 -14.24 -12.06
CA CYS A 59 5.26 -13.84 -13.14
C CYS A 59 5.17 -14.91 -14.24
N GLU A 60 6.29 -15.53 -14.62
CA GLU A 60 6.32 -16.65 -15.56
C GLU A 60 5.51 -17.84 -15.04
N TYR A 61 5.72 -18.22 -13.79
CA TYR A 61 4.94 -19.29 -13.16
C TYR A 61 3.45 -19.01 -13.16
N ILE A 62 3.02 -17.76 -12.82
CA ILE A 62 1.61 -17.37 -12.90
C ILE A 62 1.10 -17.46 -14.33
N ARG A 63 1.83 -16.90 -15.30
CA ARG A 63 1.43 -16.92 -16.72
C ARG A 63 1.22 -18.33 -17.23
N ASP A 64 2.13 -19.23 -16.87
CA ASP A 64 2.16 -20.60 -17.39
C ASP A 64 1.05 -21.47 -16.75
N ASN A 65 0.66 -21.20 -15.50
CA ASN A 65 -0.35 -21.98 -14.77
C ASN A 65 -1.73 -21.29 -14.67
N ALA A 66 -1.80 -19.97 -14.81
CA ALA A 66 -3.04 -19.20 -14.74
C ALA A 66 -3.03 -18.02 -15.74
N PRO A 67 -3.04 -18.29 -17.05
CA PRO A 67 -2.92 -17.22 -18.07
C PRO A 67 -4.07 -16.21 -18.08
N HIS A 68 -5.18 -16.52 -17.40
CA HIS A 68 -6.33 -15.63 -17.21
C HIS A 68 -6.10 -14.56 -16.13
N MET A 69 -5.09 -14.75 -15.27
CA MET A 69 -4.82 -13.91 -14.11
C MET A 69 -4.58 -12.45 -14.47
N ASP A 70 -5.16 -11.50 -13.73
CA ASP A 70 -4.78 -10.09 -13.76
C ASP A 70 -3.57 -9.88 -12.84
N ILE A 71 -2.40 -9.61 -13.43
CA ILE A 71 -1.18 -9.32 -12.66
C ILE A 71 -1.02 -7.81 -12.53
N ARG A 72 -0.92 -7.32 -11.29
CA ARG A 72 -0.64 -5.92 -10.98
C ARG A 72 0.71 -5.78 -10.28
N ILE A 73 1.50 -4.80 -10.66
CA ILE A 73 2.76 -4.46 -10.00
C ILE A 73 2.75 -2.97 -9.66
N HIS A 74 2.84 -2.64 -8.37
CA HIS A 74 2.99 -1.27 -7.90
C HIS A 74 4.47 -1.01 -7.59
N THR A 75 5.07 -0.02 -8.24
CA THR A 75 6.50 0.24 -8.11
C THR A 75 6.84 1.73 -8.14
N ASN A 76 7.98 2.11 -7.54
CA ASN A 76 8.60 3.40 -7.79
C ASN A 76 9.30 3.47 -9.15
N GLY A 77 9.57 2.34 -9.79
CA GLY A 77 10.05 2.22 -11.16
C GLY A 77 11.48 2.71 -11.41
N SER A 78 12.24 3.13 -10.39
CA SER A 78 13.54 3.80 -10.58
C SER A 78 14.74 2.85 -10.66
N ALA A 79 14.52 1.55 -10.44
CA ALA A 79 15.57 0.52 -10.47
C ALA A 79 15.50 -0.34 -11.75
N ARG A 80 16.47 -1.23 -11.86
CA ARG A 80 16.60 -2.23 -12.93
C ARG A 80 17.00 -1.65 -14.30
N THR A 81 17.45 -2.53 -15.20
CA THR A 81 17.85 -2.17 -16.56
C THR A 81 16.69 -2.28 -17.54
N ALA A 82 16.80 -1.64 -18.71
CA ALA A 82 15.80 -1.76 -19.77
C ALA A 82 15.57 -3.23 -20.20
N ASP A 83 16.63 -4.04 -20.26
CA ASP A 83 16.51 -5.47 -20.57
C ASP A 83 15.69 -6.21 -19.50
N TRP A 84 15.89 -5.90 -18.23
CA TRP A 84 15.09 -6.49 -17.15
C TRP A 84 13.59 -6.12 -17.29
N TRP A 85 13.26 -4.86 -17.59
CA TRP A 85 11.89 -4.43 -17.81
C TRP A 85 11.24 -5.09 -19.03
N LYS A 86 12.01 -5.28 -20.11
CA LYS A 86 11.56 -6.02 -21.29
C LYS A 86 11.24 -7.48 -20.94
N ARG A 87 12.12 -8.15 -20.18
CA ARG A 87 11.91 -9.52 -19.72
C ARG A 87 10.70 -9.63 -18.79
N LEU A 88 10.55 -8.71 -17.82
CA LEU A 88 9.36 -8.66 -16.97
C LEU A 88 8.09 -8.55 -17.79
N THR A 89 8.05 -7.64 -18.76
CA THR A 89 6.88 -7.45 -19.63
C THR A 89 6.51 -8.74 -20.36
N ALA A 90 7.50 -9.45 -20.90
CA ALA A 90 7.29 -10.73 -21.60
C ALA A 90 6.84 -11.87 -20.66
N ALA A 91 7.19 -11.79 -19.38
CA ALA A 91 6.82 -12.77 -18.35
C ALA A 91 5.37 -12.63 -17.88
N MET A 92 4.74 -11.46 -18.10
CA MET A 92 3.41 -11.20 -17.58
C MET A 92 2.29 -11.81 -18.45
N THR A 93 1.11 -11.97 -17.87
CA THR A 93 -0.11 -12.38 -18.59
C THR A 93 -0.60 -11.26 -19.52
N LYS A 94 -1.56 -11.57 -20.39
CA LYS A 94 -2.23 -10.54 -21.22
C LYS A 94 -2.97 -9.50 -20.39
N ASN A 95 -3.50 -9.89 -19.23
CA ASN A 95 -4.22 -9.03 -18.31
C ASN A 95 -3.27 -8.54 -17.22
N HIS A 96 -2.42 -7.57 -17.55
CA HIS A 96 -1.49 -7.01 -16.58
C HIS A 96 -1.52 -5.49 -16.56
N LEU A 97 -1.01 -4.91 -15.49
CA LEU A 97 -0.76 -3.48 -15.39
C LEU A 97 0.41 -3.22 -14.45
N ILE A 98 1.38 -2.44 -14.90
CA ILE A 98 2.46 -1.94 -14.05
C ILE A 98 2.15 -0.49 -13.69
N GLU A 99 2.02 -0.21 -12.40
CA GLU A 99 1.67 1.10 -11.88
C GLU A 99 2.92 1.80 -11.35
N PHE A 100 3.36 2.80 -12.10
CA PHE A 100 4.54 3.61 -11.78
C PHE A 100 4.15 4.79 -10.89
N ALA A 101 4.80 4.92 -9.74
CA ALA A 101 4.56 6.00 -8.79
C ALA A 101 5.42 7.22 -9.13
N LEU A 102 4.81 8.21 -9.77
CA LEU A 102 5.40 9.45 -10.23
C LEU A 102 4.64 10.64 -9.64
N ASP A 103 5.16 11.23 -8.58
CA ASP A 103 4.47 12.29 -7.82
C ASP A 103 5.08 13.66 -8.09
N GLY A 104 4.69 14.26 -9.20
CA GLY A 104 5.20 15.51 -9.74
C GLY A 104 6.02 15.31 -11.03
N LEU A 105 6.56 16.38 -11.55
CA LEU A 105 7.50 16.41 -12.68
C LEU A 105 8.96 16.37 -12.18
N ALA A 106 9.92 16.58 -13.07
CA ALA A 106 11.34 16.42 -12.78
C ALA A 106 11.84 17.27 -11.60
N ASP A 107 11.25 18.45 -11.41
CA ASP A 107 11.62 19.44 -10.40
C ASP A 107 10.98 19.18 -9.01
N THR A 108 9.88 18.43 -8.93
CA THR A 108 9.14 18.21 -7.68
C THR A 108 9.05 16.75 -7.23
N HIS A 109 9.19 15.81 -8.15
CA HIS A 109 9.09 14.37 -7.89
C HIS A 109 9.97 13.91 -6.71
N HIS A 110 11.19 14.39 -6.63
CA HIS A 110 12.18 14.00 -5.61
C HIS A 110 11.77 14.41 -4.18
N LEU A 111 10.88 15.39 -4.01
CA LEU A 111 10.43 15.84 -2.68
C LEU A 111 9.64 14.74 -1.94
N HIS A 112 8.86 13.96 -2.64
CA HIS A 112 8.15 12.81 -2.05
C HIS A 112 8.85 11.48 -2.35
N ARG A 113 9.35 11.29 -3.55
CA ARG A 113 10.02 10.06 -4.01
C ARG A 113 11.54 10.15 -3.83
N ILE A 114 11.95 10.24 -2.58
CA ILE A 114 13.37 10.38 -2.20
C ILE A 114 14.16 9.16 -2.70
N GLY A 115 15.31 9.42 -3.34
CA GLY A 115 16.18 8.38 -3.87
C GLY A 115 15.74 7.77 -5.21
N THR A 116 14.66 8.28 -5.83
CA THR A 116 14.25 7.89 -7.17
C THR A 116 14.65 8.94 -8.20
N ASN A 117 14.79 8.52 -9.47
CA ASN A 117 15.12 9.40 -10.58
C ASN A 117 13.95 9.45 -11.55
N PHE A 118 13.31 10.62 -11.69
CA PHE A 118 12.13 10.84 -12.52
C PHE A 118 12.33 10.36 -13.97
N ASN A 119 13.43 10.78 -14.61
CA ASN A 119 13.71 10.41 -15.99
C ASN A 119 13.92 8.90 -16.15
N LYS A 120 14.56 8.25 -15.14
CA LYS A 120 14.75 6.80 -15.15
C LYS A 120 13.43 6.05 -15.03
N VAL A 121 12.49 6.56 -14.24
CA VAL A 121 11.14 5.97 -14.15
C VAL A 121 10.42 6.08 -15.48
N LEU A 122 10.49 7.24 -16.17
CA LEU A 122 9.89 7.42 -17.50
C LEU A 122 10.54 6.51 -18.55
N GLU A 123 11.87 6.37 -18.55
CA GLU A 123 12.61 5.46 -19.44
C GLU A 123 12.14 4.01 -19.24
N ASN A 124 12.02 3.56 -17.99
CA ASN A 124 11.60 2.22 -17.65
C ASN A 124 10.13 1.96 -18.04
N ALA A 125 9.24 2.92 -17.76
CA ALA A 125 7.84 2.84 -18.18
C ALA A 125 7.71 2.82 -19.71
N GLY A 126 8.48 3.66 -20.41
CA GLY A 126 8.57 3.67 -21.87
C GLY A 126 9.05 2.33 -22.44
N THR A 127 10.00 1.67 -21.76
CA THR A 127 10.44 0.31 -22.12
C THR A 127 9.31 -0.70 -22.03
N VAL A 128 8.50 -0.66 -20.94
CA VAL A 128 7.33 -1.53 -20.79
C VAL A 128 6.33 -1.30 -21.92
N ILE A 129 5.97 -0.03 -22.19
CA ILE A 129 5.00 0.36 -23.23
C ILE A 129 5.48 -0.06 -24.62
N ALA A 130 6.74 0.21 -24.95
CA ALA A 130 7.34 -0.13 -26.26
C ALA A 130 7.39 -1.65 -26.52
N ASN A 131 7.36 -2.48 -25.46
CA ASN A 131 7.31 -3.95 -25.57
C ASN A 131 5.89 -4.52 -25.40
N GLY A 132 4.84 -3.70 -25.58
CA GLY A 132 3.45 -4.12 -25.56
C GLY A 132 2.87 -4.28 -24.16
N GLY A 133 3.59 -3.85 -23.13
CA GLY A 133 3.10 -3.85 -21.75
C GLY A 133 2.17 -2.66 -21.47
N ARG A 134 1.32 -2.83 -20.46
CA ARG A 134 0.41 -1.78 -19.99
C ARG A 134 1.00 -1.09 -18.76
N ALA A 135 1.17 0.22 -18.86
CA ALA A 135 1.66 1.06 -17.76
C ALA A 135 0.59 2.06 -17.30
N SER A 136 0.56 2.37 -16.01
CA SER A 136 -0.26 3.41 -15.42
C SER A 136 0.62 4.38 -14.65
N TRP A 137 0.32 5.66 -14.73
CA TRP A 137 0.96 6.71 -13.94
C TRP A 137 0.12 6.99 -12.70
N LEU A 138 0.66 6.68 -11.50
CA LEU A 138 0.06 7.05 -10.23
C LEU A 138 0.68 8.36 -9.74
N PHE A 139 -0.16 9.36 -9.49
CA PHE A 139 0.26 10.68 -9.04
C PHE A 139 -0.41 11.00 -7.69
N ILE A 140 0.36 11.10 -6.62
CA ILE A 140 -0.13 11.59 -5.33
C ILE A 140 0.03 13.11 -5.29
N LYS A 141 -1.11 13.79 -5.09
CA LYS A 141 -1.15 15.24 -5.05
C LYS A 141 -0.74 15.78 -3.68
N PHE A 142 0.20 16.73 -3.70
CA PHE A 142 0.65 17.55 -2.58
C PHE A 142 0.61 19.02 -2.98
N LYS A 143 0.76 19.93 -2.04
CA LYS A 143 0.82 21.37 -2.32
C LYS A 143 1.97 21.74 -3.28
N HIS A 144 3.12 21.07 -3.15
CA HIS A 144 4.30 21.36 -3.98
C HIS A 144 4.17 20.92 -5.44
N ASN A 145 3.26 19.99 -5.75
CA ASN A 145 3.08 19.45 -7.10
C ASN A 145 1.65 19.61 -7.65
N GLU A 146 0.72 20.22 -6.92
CA GLU A 146 -0.69 20.35 -7.35
C GLU A 146 -0.87 21.13 -8.65
N HIS A 147 0.04 22.08 -8.92
CA HIS A 147 0.04 22.88 -10.14
C HIS A 147 0.51 22.12 -11.38
N GLN A 148 1.11 20.94 -11.22
CA GLN A 148 1.64 20.11 -12.29
C GLN A 148 0.71 18.99 -12.76
N VAL A 149 -0.46 18.83 -12.13
CA VAL A 149 -1.38 17.71 -12.39
C VAL A 149 -1.79 17.63 -13.85
N ASP A 150 -2.21 18.74 -14.45
CA ASP A 150 -2.66 18.77 -15.84
C ASP A 150 -1.53 18.48 -16.82
N GLU A 151 -0.34 19.06 -16.59
CA GLU A 151 0.84 18.81 -17.40
C GLU A 151 1.31 17.34 -17.30
N ALA A 152 1.33 16.78 -16.09
CA ALA A 152 1.67 15.38 -15.87
C ALA A 152 0.67 14.43 -16.56
N LYS A 153 -0.63 14.78 -16.55
CA LYS A 153 -1.66 14.03 -17.26
C LYS A 153 -1.43 14.04 -18.77
N GLN A 154 -1.22 15.23 -19.36
CA GLN A 154 -0.93 15.36 -20.79
C GLN A 154 0.36 14.62 -21.19
N MET A 155 1.41 14.72 -20.36
CA MET A 155 2.65 13.97 -20.56
C MET A 155 2.41 12.46 -20.52
N SER A 156 1.60 11.96 -19.58
CA SER A 156 1.27 10.52 -19.48
C SER A 156 0.56 10.02 -20.74
N GLU A 157 -0.38 10.78 -21.26
CA GLU A 157 -1.10 10.47 -22.51
C GLU A 157 -0.14 10.43 -23.71
N SER A 158 0.73 11.44 -23.85
CA SER A 158 1.71 11.53 -24.94
C SER A 158 2.76 10.40 -24.93
N LEU A 159 3.10 9.89 -23.73
CA LEU A 159 4.03 8.78 -23.53
C LEU A 159 3.37 7.40 -23.64
N GLY A 160 2.05 7.32 -23.83
CA GLY A 160 1.31 6.08 -24.05
C GLY A 160 0.97 5.32 -22.79
N PHE A 161 0.94 5.97 -21.63
CA PHE A 161 0.37 5.34 -20.43
C PHE A 161 -1.11 5.04 -20.64
N SER A 162 -1.54 3.86 -20.26
CA SER A 162 -2.94 3.43 -20.40
C SER A 162 -3.88 4.11 -19.40
N ARG A 163 -3.34 4.68 -18.31
CA ARG A 163 -4.10 5.37 -17.26
C ARG A 163 -3.23 6.42 -16.57
N PHE A 164 -3.85 7.54 -16.20
CA PHE A 164 -3.34 8.49 -15.21
C PHE A 164 -4.26 8.46 -13.99
N VAL A 165 -3.72 8.17 -12.82
CA VAL A 165 -4.50 8.02 -11.58
C VAL A 165 -4.05 9.07 -10.58
N LEU A 166 -4.90 10.06 -10.35
CA LEU A 166 -4.65 11.10 -9.34
C LEU A 166 -5.10 10.57 -7.98
N LYS A 167 -4.21 10.59 -6.99
CA LYS A 167 -4.47 10.14 -5.61
C LYS A 167 -4.23 11.28 -4.62
N ASN A 168 -5.02 11.28 -3.57
CA ASN A 168 -4.75 12.07 -2.37
C ASN A 168 -4.17 11.17 -1.29
N THR A 169 -3.39 11.72 -0.37
CA THR A 169 -2.90 11.01 0.81
C THR A 169 -3.49 11.61 2.08
N ARG A 170 -3.68 10.78 3.09
CA ARG A 170 -4.18 11.17 4.42
C ARG A 170 -3.09 11.11 5.50
N ARG A 171 -1.84 10.86 5.10
CA ARG A 171 -0.72 10.66 6.01
C ARG A 171 -0.09 11.98 6.44
N PHE A 172 -0.93 12.90 6.91
CA PHE A 172 -0.50 14.19 7.44
C PHE A 172 -0.88 14.28 8.91
N ASP A 173 0.02 14.84 9.71
CA ASP A 173 -0.28 15.34 11.04
C ASP A 173 -0.45 16.87 10.92
N ASP A 174 -1.61 17.37 11.29
CA ASP A 174 -1.92 18.81 11.30
C ASP A 174 -1.55 19.54 9.99
N ASN A 175 -2.01 19.01 8.84
CA ASN A 175 -1.77 19.50 7.48
C ASN A 175 -0.36 19.30 6.92
N LYS A 176 0.58 18.77 7.69
CA LYS A 176 1.97 18.58 7.29
C LYS A 176 2.46 17.17 7.62
N PHE A 177 3.39 16.71 6.83
CA PHE A 177 4.18 15.52 7.12
C PHE A 177 5.66 15.91 7.15
N VAL A 178 6.30 15.66 8.28
CA VAL A 178 7.75 15.91 8.44
C VAL A 178 8.53 14.83 7.70
N VAL A 179 9.48 15.22 6.87
CA VAL A 179 10.43 14.32 6.24
C VAL A 179 11.77 14.46 6.96
N LEU A 180 12.30 13.35 7.45
CA LEU A 180 13.58 13.29 8.15
C LEU A 180 14.71 12.81 7.22
N ASN A 181 15.91 13.24 7.50
CA ASN A 181 17.15 12.67 6.98
C ASN A 181 17.49 11.36 7.74
N LYS A 182 18.48 10.60 7.26
CA LYS A 182 18.94 9.36 7.91
C LYS A 182 19.47 9.56 9.32
N ASP A 183 20.01 10.74 9.61
CA ASP A 183 20.50 11.14 10.95
C ASP A 183 19.38 11.61 11.89
N GLY A 184 18.13 11.61 11.40
CA GLY A 184 16.95 12.06 12.14
C GLY A 184 16.73 13.57 12.11
N SER A 185 17.58 14.38 11.48
CA SER A 185 17.33 15.80 11.31
C SER A 185 16.16 16.05 10.33
N VAL A 186 15.46 17.17 10.48
CA VAL A 186 14.38 17.55 9.56
C VAL A 186 14.97 17.93 8.20
N SER A 187 14.51 17.27 7.15
CA SER A 187 14.85 17.60 5.77
C SER A 187 13.90 18.69 5.23
N HIS A 188 12.62 18.38 5.18
CA HIS A 188 11.58 19.29 4.68
C HIS A 188 10.18 18.83 5.16
N PHE A 189 9.16 19.56 4.75
CA PHE A 189 7.77 19.24 5.03
C PHE A 189 7.03 18.96 3.71
N LEU A 190 6.18 17.93 3.71
CA LEU A 190 5.15 17.75 2.70
C LEU A 190 3.86 18.35 3.24
N GLU A 191 3.20 19.19 2.42
CA GLU A 191 1.95 19.85 2.81
C GLU A 191 0.77 19.33 1.98
N GLN A 192 -0.43 19.42 2.57
CA GLN A 192 -1.66 19.07 1.85
C GLN A 192 -1.88 20.00 0.66
N PRO A 193 -2.53 19.51 -0.41
CA PRO A 193 -3.00 20.35 -1.51
C PRO A 193 -3.93 21.47 -1.02
N SER A 194 -3.83 22.64 -1.65
CA SER A 194 -4.57 23.85 -1.24
C SER A 194 -6.10 23.66 -1.28
N ASN A 195 -6.61 22.83 -2.17
CA ASN A 195 -8.05 22.60 -2.39
C ASN A 195 -8.58 21.32 -1.72
N ASN A 196 -7.79 20.66 -0.89
CA ASN A 196 -8.18 19.46 -0.16
C ASN A 196 -8.26 19.77 1.32
N VAL A 197 -9.43 20.20 1.78
CA VAL A 197 -9.73 20.19 3.21
C VAL A 197 -10.04 18.74 3.58
N VAL A 198 -9.00 17.96 3.83
CA VAL A 198 -9.16 16.72 4.58
C VAL A 198 -9.47 17.16 6.00
N ASN A 199 -10.73 17.03 6.39
CA ASN A 199 -11.10 17.23 7.78
C ASN A 199 -10.35 16.16 8.59
N PHE A 200 -9.32 16.58 9.35
CA PHE A 200 -8.64 15.69 10.26
C PHE A 200 -9.66 15.18 11.27
N VAL A 201 -9.70 13.88 11.41
CA VAL A 201 -10.34 13.26 12.55
C VAL A 201 -9.48 13.62 13.75
N ASN A 202 -9.96 14.55 14.58
CA ASN A 202 -9.23 14.86 15.78
C ASN A 202 -9.30 13.65 16.75
N ARG A 203 -8.37 13.58 17.71
CA ARG A 203 -8.30 12.50 18.70
C ARG A 203 -9.63 12.28 19.43
N ARG A 204 -10.36 13.37 19.74
CA ARG A 204 -11.66 13.28 20.45
C ARG A 204 -12.72 12.54 19.65
N ASP A 205 -12.72 12.72 18.33
CA ASP A 205 -13.63 11.98 17.46
C ASP A 205 -13.26 10.49 17.44
N LEU A 206 -11.96 10.16 17.50
CA LEU A 206 -11.45 8.78 17.53
C LEU A 206 -11.67 8.09 18.89
N GLU A 207 -11.63 8.82 19.99
CA GLU A 207 -11.92 8.27 21.34
C GLU A 207 -13.36 7.73 21.45
N ASN A 208 -14.27 8.24 20.62
CA ASN A 208 -15.66 7.82 20.57
C ASN A 208 -16.00 6.88 19.39
N TYR A 209 -15.00 6.24 18.77
CA TYR A 209 -15.23 5.40 17.57
C TYR A 209 -16.26 4.27 17.82
N GLN A 210 -16.37 3.78 19.03
CA GLN A 210 -17.35 2.75 19.42
C GLN A 210 -18.80 3.20 19.31
N SER A 211 -19.05 4.52 19.38
CA SER A 211 -20.37 5.11 19.19
C SER A 211 -20.72 5.33 17.70
N TRP A 212 -19.77 5.10 16.79
CA TRP A 212 -20.04 5.27 15.37
C TRP A 212 -20.90 4.13 14.86
N PRO A 213 -21.79 4.38 13.88
CA PRO A 213 -22.53 3.30 13.24
C PRO A 213 -21.58 2.24 12.68
N ALA A 214 -21.82 0.98 13.05
CA ALA A 214 -20.97 -0.16 12.70
C ALA A 214 -21.12 -0.63 11.24
N GLU A 215 -21.44 0.27 10.32
CA GLU A 215 -21.57 -0.07 8.92
C GLU A 215 -20.22 0.03 8.22
N ILE A 216 -19.52 -1.11 8.16
CA ILE A 216 -18.21 -1.22 7.53
C ILE A 216 -18.38 -1.39 6.00
N SER A 217 -17.75 -0.51 5.22
CA SER A 217 -17.59 -0.64 3.78
C SER A 217 -16.17 -1.13 3.50
N CYS A 218 -16.00 -2.46 3.48
CA CYS A 218 -14.70 -3.09 3.39
C CYS A 218 -14.39 -3.52 1.95
N PHE A 219 -13.44 -2.86 1.32
CA PHE A 219 -13.03 -3.21 -0.05
C PHE A 219 -12.53 -4.67 -0.15
N ALA A 220 -11.85 -5.18 0.87
CA ALA A 220 -11.32 -6.55 0.86
C ALA A 220 -12.44 -7.60 0.90
N LEU A 221 -13.55 -7.31 1.61
CA LEU A 221 -14.75 -8.15 1.56
C LEU A 221 -15.47 -8.04 0.21
N ASP A 222 -15.64 -6.82 -0.29
CA ASP A 222 -16.37 -6.55 -1.53
C ASP A 222 -15.66 -7.18 -2.74
N THR A 223 -14.33 -7.20 -2.73
CA THR A 223 -13.50 -7.77 -3.80
C THR A 223 -13.01 -9.18 -3.51
N THR A 224 -13.31 -9.73 -2.34
CA THR A 224 -12.81 -11.04 -1.86
C THR A 224 -11.27 -11.13 -1.92
N GLU A 225 -10.60 -10.06 -1.48
CA GLU A 225 -9.14 -9.98 -1.43
C GLU A 225 -8.61 -10.37 -0.06
N ILE A 226 -7.43 -10.97 -0.06
CA ILE A 226 -6.58 -11.14 1.13
C ILE A 226 -5.22 -10.49 0.85
N TYR A 227 -4.48 -10.24 1.90
CA TYR A 227 -3.11 -9.73 1.83
C TYR A 227 -2.14 -10.73 2.46
N ILE A 228 -1.01 -10.96 1.81
CA ILE A 228 0.07 -11.78 2.35
C ILE A 228 1.32 -10.90 2.36
N ASP A 229 1.97 -10.77 3.51
CA ASP A 229 3.16 -9.95 3.66
C ASP A 229 4.45 -10.70 3.26
N ALA A 230 5.58 -10.01 3.30
CA ALA A 230 6.88 -10.59 2.97
C ALA A 230 7.31 -11.72 3.95
N ASN A 231 6.73 -11.79 5.14
CA ASN A 231 6.95 -12.87 6.11
C ASN A 231 5.93 -14.02 5.95
N PHE A 232 5.14 -14.03 4.86
CA PHE A 232 4.09 -15.00 4.55
C PHE A 232 2.87 -14.94 5.47
N THR A 233 2.72 -13.87 6.26
CA THR A 233 1.57 -13.69 7.13
C THR A 233 0.32 -13.34 6.34
N VAL A 234 -0.71 -14.17 6.43
CA VAL A 234 -2.00 -13.95 5.79
C VAL A 234 -2.85 -13.01 6.63
N MET A 235 -3.29 -11.91 6.04
CA MET A 235 -4.12 -10.91 6.69
C MET A 235 -5.34 -10.57 5.82
N PRO A 236 -6.46 -10.12 6.40
CA PRO A 236 -7.64 -9.75 5.61
C PRO A 236 -7.40 -8.63 4.60
N CYS A 237 -6.50 -7.70 4.91
CA CYS A 237 -6.17 -6.60 4.00
C CYS A 237 -4.80 -5.97 4.32
N CYS A 238 -4.27 -5.23 3.35
CA CYS A 238 -2.98 -4.55 3.49
C CYS A 238 -2.98 -3.44 4.56
N ILE A 239 -4.14 -2.86 4.90
CA ILE A 239 -4.24 -1.82 5.93
C ILE A 239 -3.97 -2.43 7.30
N LEU A 240 -4.65 -3.54 7.64
CA LEU A 240 -4.41 -4.27 8.88
C LEU A 240 -2.96 -4.76 8.97
N ALA A 241 -2.45 -5.36 7.89
CA ALA A 241 -1.07 -5.85 7.86
C ALA A 241 -0.05 -4.72 8.09
N ALA A 242 -0.31 -3.51 7.58
CA ALA A 242 0.58 -2.38 7.77
C ALA A 242 0.75 -2.02 9.26
N PHE A 243 -0.29 -2.15 10.08
CA PHE A 243 -0.21 -1.85 11.51
C PHE A 243 0.66 -2.83 12.30
N LEU A 244 0.85 -4.07 11.84
CA LEU A 244 1.75 -5.03 12.49
C LEU A 244 3.19 -4.51 12.58
N TYR A 245 3.64 -3.78 11.57
CA TYR A 245 5.03 -3.38 11.40
C TYR A 245 5.23 -1.86 11.41
N THR A 246 4.18 -1.08 11.64
CA THR A 246 4.37 0.37 11.77
C THR A 246 5.07 0.67 13.08
N ASN A 247 6.23 1.30 12.99
CA ASN A 247 6.97 1.72 14.17
C ASN A 247 6.43 3.06 14.66
N TYR A 248 5.77 3.02 15.80
CA TYR A 248 5.29 4.20 16.53
C TYR A 248 6.27 4.53 17.68
N ASP A 249 7.57 4.57 17.41
CA ASP A 249 8.56 4.93 18.43
C ASP A 249 8.32 6.36 18.90
N ILE A 250 7.58 6.45 20.02
CA ILE A 250 7.19 7.73 20.63
C ILE A 250 8.40 8.55 21.03
N GLU A 251 9.49 7.90 21.46
CA GLU A 251 10.71 8.61 21.87
C GLU A 251 11.40 9.27 20.67
N VAL A 252 11.43 8.61 19.51
CA VAL A 252 11.89 9.23 18.27
C VAL A 252 11.01 10.40 17.88
N LEU A 253 9.69 10.25 17.98
CA LEU A 253 8.74 11.30 17.64
C LEU A 253 8.84 12.50 18.59
N LYS A 254 9.00 12.25 19.91
CA LYS A 254 9.22 13.30 20.93
C LYS A 254 10.54 14.04 20.71
N LYS A 255 11.62 13.31 20.46
CA LYS A 255 12.95 13.87 20.21
C LYS A 255 12.95 14.90 19.08
N HIS A 256 12.11 14.70 18.07
CA HIS A 256 12.01 15.57 16.89
C HIS A 256 10.83 16.55 16.95
N ASN A 257 10.16 16.70 18.10
CA ASN A 257 8.97 17.56 18.28
C ASN A 257 7.84 17.23 17.28
N ILE A 258 7.75 15.97 16.83
CA ILE A 258 6.72 15.49 15.90
C ILE A 258 5.53 14.90 16.68
N TYR A 259 5.75 14.53 17.92
CA TYR A 259 4.74 13.93 18.78
C TYR A 259 3.93 15.01 19.52
N ASN A 260 2.63 15.00 19.27
CA ASN A 260 1.66 15.77 20.03
C ASN A 260 0.64 14.82 20.66
N GLU A 261 0.62 14.72 22.00
CA GLU A 261 -0.28 13.82 22.72
C GLU A 261 -1.75 14.07 22.45
N GLN A 262 -2.11 15.30 22.10
CA GLN A 262 -3.51 15.72 21.93
C GLN A 262 -4.06 15.49 20.52
N THR A 263 -3.20 15.45 19.49
CA THR A 263 -3.62 15.39 18.08
C THR A 263 -3.02 14.23 17.31
N SER A 264 -2.13 13.46 17.93
CA SER A 264 -1.31 12.48 17.22
C SER A 264 -2.10 11.25 16.77
N LEU A 265 -2.20 11.05 15.44
CA LEU A 265 -2.60 9.78 14.84
C LEU A 265 -1.74 8.60 15.35
N ASN A 266 -0.55 8.87 15.85
CA ASN A 266 0.36 7.86 16.40
C ASN A 266 -0.22 7.19 17.67
N SER A 267 -0.93 7.92 18.53
CA SER A 267 -1.57 7.33 19.72
C SER A 267 -2.72 6.39 19.34
N VAL A 268 -3.46 6.73 18.30
CA VAL A 268 -4.52 5.89 17.72
C VAL A 268 -3.90 4.69 17.02
N GLY A 269 -2.83 4.89 16.25
CA GLY A 269 -2.09 3.83 15.60
C GLY A 269 -1.56 2.78 16.58
N LEU A 270 -1.04 3.20 17.73
CA LEU A 270 -0.61 2.29 18.80
C LEU A 270 -1.78 1.48 19.39
N GLN A 271 -2.94 2.09 19.58
CA GLN A 271 -4.13 1.38 20.08
C GLN A 271 -4.62 0.36 19.04
N ILE A 272 -4.67 0.73 17.76
CA ILE A 272 -4.99 -0.19 16.66
C ILE A 272 -4.00 -1.36 16.64
N GLN A 273 -2.70 -1.06 16.72
CA GLN A 273 -1.66 -2.09 16.71
C GLN A 273 -1.82 -3.06 17.87
N LYS A 274 -2.03 -2.55 19.09
CA LYS A 274 -2.27 -3.38 20.27
C LYS A 274 -3.48 -4.29 20.09
N GLN A 275 -4.62 -3.73 19.68
CA GLN A 275 -5.83 -4.52 19.42
C GLN A 275 -5.60 -5.58 18.33
N LEU A 276 -4.83 -5.24 17.29
CA LEU A 276 -4.50 -6.20 16.23
C LEU A 276 -3.65 -7.36 16.75
N PHE A 277 -2.67 -7.09 17.62
CA PHE A 277 -1.91 -8.15 18.27
C PHE A 277 -2.79 -9.04 19.15
N ASP A 278 -3.74 -8.45 19.90
CA ASP A 278 -4.70 -9.23 20.69
C ASP A 278 -5.53 -10.15 19.78
N ILE A 279 -6.01 -9.64 18.63
CA ILE A 279 -6.73 -10.44 17.63
C ILE A 279 -5.83 -11.56 17.07
N VAL A 280 -4.58 -11.27 16.73
CA VAL A 280 -3.63 -12.27 16.24
C VAL A 280 -3.40 -13.37 17.29
N GLN A 281 -3.38 -13.03 18.58
CA GLN A 281 -3.29 -14.03 19.66
C GLN A 281 -4.54 -14.92 19.74
N GLU A 282 -5.73 -14.39 19.42
CA GLU A 282 -6.95 -15.22 19.32
C GLU A 282 -6.80 -16.34 18.27
N PHE A 283 -6.01 -16.09 17.19
CA PHE A 283 -5.65 -17.11 16.19
C PHE A 283 -4.58 -18.10 16.67
N GLY A 284 -3.95 -17.87 17.81
CA GLY A 284 -2.82 -18.66 18.31
C GLY A 284 -1.45 -18.15 17.85
N GLY A 285 -1.36 -16.87 17.46
CA GLY A 285 -0.12 -16.20 17.03
C GLY A 285 0.07 -16.12 15.52
N LEU A 286 1.11 -15.39 15.11
CA LEU A 286 1.44 -15.17 13.69
C LEU A 286 1.77 -16.48 12.93
N GLU A 287 2.31 -17.47 13.62
CA GLU A 287 2.64 -18.79 13.05
C GLU A 287 1.42 -19.56 12.53
N LYS A 288 0.22 -19.29 13.09
CA LYS A 288 -1.05 -19.85 12.59
C LYS A 288 -1.56 -19.13 11.34
N LEU A 289 -0.99 -18.00 11.02
CA LEU A 289 -1.30 -17.20 9.84
C LEU A 289 -0.18 -17.29 8.78
N ASP A 290 0.84 -18.14 8.97
CA ASP A 290 1.93 -18.34 7.99
C ASP A 290 1.47 -19.25 6.84
N ALA A 291 1.36 -18.68 5.65
CA ALA A 291 0.91 -19.37 4.44
C ALA A 291 1.79 -20.56 4.03
N ARG A 292 3.08 -20.57 4.41
CA ARG A 292 4.01 -21.68 4.07
C ARG A 292 3.69 -22.94 4.87
N THR A 293 3.28 -22.76 6.11
CA THR A 293 3.08 -23.89 7.05
C THR A 293 1.65 -24.35 7.13
N GLN A 294 0.70 -23.42 6.97
CA GLN A 294 -0.73 -23.71 7.09
C GLN A 294 -1.42 -23.83 5.72
N GLY A 295 -0.91 -23.16 4.69
CA GLY A 295 -1.60 -22.98 3.41
C GLY A 295 -2.71 -21.92 3.48
N ILE A 296 -2.90 -21.19 2.36
CA ILE A 296 -3.87 -20.09 2.27
C ILE A 296 -5.29 -20.59 2.56
N GLU A 297 -5.71 -21.65 1.87
CA GLU A 297 -7.07 -22.20 1.96
C GLU A 297 -7.40 -22.63 3.40
N GLN A 298 -6.47 -23.33 4.06
CA GLN A 298 -6.67 -23.78 5.44
C GLN A 298 -6.79 -22.60 6.42
N ILE A 299 -6.05 -21.50 6.19
CA ILE A 299 -6.15 -20.31 7.05
C ILE A 299 -7.51 -19.64 6.85
N ILE A 300 -7.91 -19.35 5.62
CA ILE A 300 -9.13 -18.59 5.33
C ILE A 300 -10.42 -19.39 5.61
N ASP A 301 -10.38 -20.70 5.47
CA ASP A 301 -11.51 -21.59 5.76
C ASP A 301 -11.60 -21.98 7.24
N SER A 302 -10.60 -21.60 8.06
CA SER A 302 -10.63 -21.91 9.49
C SER A 302 -11.83 -21.25 10.18
N PRO A 303 -12.47 -21.95 11.14
CA PRO A 303 -13.59 -21.37 11.91
C PRO A 303 -13.20 -20.06 12.59
N ILE A 304 -11.98 -19.97 13.11
CA ILE A 304 -11.47 -18.76 13.76
C ILE A 304 -11.43 -17.60 12.75
N TRP A 305 -10.88 -17.81 11.56
CA TRP A 305 -10.84 -16.77 10.53
C TRP A 305 -12.25 -16.28 10.18
N GLN A 306 -13.16 -17.21 9.92
CA GLN A 306 -14.53 -16.91 9.51
C GLN A 306 -15.33 -16.19 10.60
N THR A 307 -15.14 -16.54 11.86
CA THR A 307 -15.87 -15.95 13.00
C THR A 307 -15.22 -14.66 13.49
N THR A 308 -13.92 -14.68 13.77
CA THR A 308 -13.22 -13.54 14.37
C THR A 308 -13.31 -12.30 13.50
N TRP A 309 -12.96 -12.39 12.21
CA TRP A 309 -13.04 -11.23 11.34
C TRP A 309 -14.47 -10.78 11.10
N LYS A 310 -15.41 -11.70 10.95
CA LYS A 310 -16.82 -11.39 10.77
C LYS A 310 -17.41 -10.65 11.97
N GLU A 311 -17.05 -11.06 13.19
CA GLU A 311 -17.44 -10.38 14.41
C GLU A 311 -16.78 -8.99 14.54
N LYS A 312 -15.50 -8.87 14.18
CA LYS A 312 -14.78 -7.59 14.24
C LYS A 312 -15.30 -6.58 13.21
N TRP A 313 -15.87 -7.05 12.09
CA TRP A 313 -16.48 -6.16 11.08
C TRP A 313 -17.91 -5.74 11.45
N THR A 314 -18.59 -6.54 12.25
CA THR A 314 -19.88 -6.17 12.84
C THR A 314 -19.68 -5.52 14.20
N ASN A 315 -20.44 -4.82 14.82
CA ASN A 315 -20.38 -4.37 16.23
C ASN A 315 -19.17 -3.50 16.63
N ASN A 316 -18.52 -2.79 15.69
CA ASN A 316 -17.33 -1.97 15.97
C ASN A 316 -16.20 -2.75 16.71
N GLY A 317 -16.09 -4.04 16.46
CA GLY A 317 -15.13 -4.91 17.14
C GLY A 317 -13.67 -4.65 16.76
N SER A 318 -13.40 -3.98 15.63
CA SER A 318 -12.06 -3.58 15.21
C SER A 318 -11.98 -2.07 15.08
N MET A 319 -11.13 -1.45 15.89
CA MET A 319 -10.85 -0.02 15.81
C MET A 319 -10.34 0.38 14.42
N CYS A 320 -9.44 -0.42 13.84
CA CYS A 320 -8.92 -0.18 12.50
C CYS A 320 -10.04 -0.17 11.45
N CYS A 321 -10.86 -1.21 11.41
CA CYS A 321 -11.95 -1.31 10.44
C CYS A 321 -12.99 -0.20 10.63
N THR A 322 -13.34 0.14 11.87
CA THR A 322 -14.29 1.21 12.18
C THR A 322 -13.75 2.57 11.75
N VAL A 323 -12.49 2.86 12.10
CA VAL A 323 -11.86 4.14 11.77
C VAL A 323 -11.59 4.28 10.28
N MET A 324 -11.09 3.22 9.64
CA MET A 324 -10.63 3.28 8.24
C MET A 324 -11.72 2.97 7.21
N CYS A 325 -12.70 2.13 7.55
CA CYS A 325 -13.63 1.56 6.58
C CYS A 325 -15.12 1.72 6.94
N SER A 326 -15.49 2.35 8.08
CA SER A 326 -16.90 2.64 8.37
C SER A 326 -17.43 3.73 7.44
N LYS A 327 -18.66 3.57 6.94
CA LYS A 327 -19.34 4.58 6.10
C LYS A 327 -19.51 5.93 6.81
N SER A 328 -19.58 5.93 8.12
CA SER A 328 -19.61 7.15 8.95
C SER A 328 -18.21 7.72 9.20
N SER A 329 -17.16 6.97 8.90
CA SER A 329 -15.79 7.44 9.05
C SER A 329 -15.53 8.64 8.13
N PRO A 330 -14.95 9.72 8.65
CA PRO A 330 -14.51 10.82 7.80
C PRO A 330 -13.49 10.39 6.75
N PHE A 331 -12.78 9.27 6.96
CA PHE A 331 -11.85 8.70 5.99
C PHE A 331 -12.54 8.11 4.76
N VAL A 332 -13.71 7.46 4.90
CA VAL A 332 -14.45 6.85 3.79
C VAL A 332 -15.08 7.90 2.89
N LYS A 333 -15.57 9.00 3.45
CA LYS A 333 -16.15 10.10 2.66
C LYS A 333 -15.16 10.69 1.66
N ILE A 334 -13.87 10.65 1.98
CA ILE A 334 -12.80 11.13 1.11
C ILE A 334 -12.56 10.15 -0.05
N GLU A 335 -12.60 8.83 0.19
CA GLU A 335 -12.46 7.83 -0.87
C GLU A 335 -13.60 7.85 -1.88
N GLN A 336 -14.82 8.04 -1.43
CA GLN A 336 -15.97 8.18 -2.32
C GLN A 336 -15.87 9.41 -3.23
N GLN A 337 -15.21 10.49 -2.77
CA GLN A 337 -14.88 11.63 -3.62
C GLN A 337 -13.74 11.33 -4.60
N MET A 338 -12.80 10.45 -4.23
CA MET A 338 -11.68 10.04 -5.09
C MET A 338 -12.14 9.12 -6.24
N VAL A 339 -13.06 8.20 -5.99
CA VAL A 339 -13.63 7.31 -7.02
C VAL A 339 -14.41 8.08 -8.08
N LYS A 340 -15.02 9.22 -7.72
CA LYS A 340 -15.72 10.10 -8.67
C LYS A 340 -14.78 10.93 -9.55
N SER A 341 -13.51 11.06 -9.19
CA SER A 341 -12.47 11.75 -10.00
C SER A 341 -11.67 10.82 -10.90
N ASP A 342 -11.86 9.50 -10.80
CA ASP A 342 -11.33 8.53 -11.77
C ASP A 342 -12.13 8.68 -13.08
N VAL A 343 -11.80 9.71 -13.87
CA VAL A 343 -12.31 9.86 -15.22
C VAL A 343 -11.78 8.67 -16.02
N GLN A 344 -12.67 7.73 -16.32
CA GLN A 344 -12.44 6.74 -17.36
C GLN A 344 -12.27 7.49 -18.69
N VAL A 345 -11.12 7.33 -19.31
CA VAL A 345 -10.91 7.60 -20.73
C VAL A 345 -11.03 6.29 -21.47
#